data_e8dd594b714698f656c3e3ef451ebde0
#
_entry.id   e8dd594b714698f656c3e3ef451ebde0
#
_cell.length_a   1.000
_cell.length_b   1.000
_cell.length_c   1.000
_cell.angle_alpha   90.00
_cell.angle_beta   90.00
_cell.angle_gamma   90.00
#
_symmetry.space_group_name_H-M   'P 1'
#
loop_
_entity.id
_entity.type
_entity.pdbx_description
1 polymer ?
#
loop_
_entity_poly.entity_id
_entity_poly.type
_entity_poly.pdbx_seq_one_letter_code
_entity_poly.pdbx_strand_id
1 'polypeptide(L)'
;MADQKNILSVVKDIKDIKIQWATDIAKAAFNVLSTELKKQNFKTFTEAYEFTISSMKSLENARPTEPMLFNGMSYIYSKIEPEIWKSNLKSFLKTVINASETYYKMITDTAKKAIENWIWIINYWDIIFTYCHSNSAVKTILANKRNWIDFMVFNWETRPLYQWHKTAKDFLDAWIKITMVTDNAAPFIIDDNDPMWLHINCVIIWCDAIKNDGSIINKIWSFWICSTAYHSKIPVYIAWNLLKTDIHNDINIETRDFLEVRPDKPEDLEIINFAFDQIPAKYITWIITEFWIIKPSDLKETVRKKYPRMIKSKPRLERS
;
A
#
# COMPACT_ATOMS: atom_id res chain seq x y z
N MET A 1 7.16 20.10 28.55
CA MET A 1 6.43 19.27 27.56
C MET A 1 7.45 18.53 26.72
N ALA A 2 7.22 17.26 26.43
CA ALA A 2 8.10 16.46 25.56
C ALA A 2 8.07 17.03 24.14
N ASP A 3 9.24 17.11 23.49
CA ASP A 3 9.35 17.74 22.15
C ASP A 3 8.92 16.78 21.05
N GLN A 4 7.93 17.15 20.26
CA GLN A 4 7.40 16.38 19.12
C GLN A 4 7.97 16.83 17.76
N LYS A 5 9.01 17.63 17.72
CA LYS A 5 9.54 18.23 16.49
C LYS A 5 9.82 17.20 15.39
N ASN A 6 10.43 16.06 15.72
CA ASN A 6 10.74 15.04 14.71
C ASN A 6 9.49 14.27 14.26
N ILE A 7 8.51 14.04 15.15
CA ILE A 7 7.19 13.49 14.76
C ILE A 7 6.51 14.40 13.73
N LEU A 8 6.44 15.70 14.04
CA LEU A 8 5.81 16.69 13.16
C LEU A 8 6.56 16.85 11.82
N SER A 9 7.88 16.69 11.81
CA SER A 9 8.67 16.67 10.58
C SER A 9 8.27 15.51 9.67
N VAL A 10 8.17 14.29 10.21
CA VAL A 10 7.72 13.12 9.45
C VAL A 10 6.28 13.28 8.97
N VAL A 11 5.38 13.80 9.82
CA VAL A 11 3.99 14.13 9.45
C VAL A 11 3.96 15.08 8.25
N LYS A 12 4.79 16.13 8.28
CA LYS A 12 4.90 17.09 7.18
C LYS A 12 5.42 16.40 5.91
N ASP A 13 6.49 15.61 5.99
CA ASP A 13 7.07 14.94 4.83
C ASP A 13 6.10 13.93 4.17
N ILE A 14 5.21 13.31 4.98
CA ILE A 14 4.12 12.46 4.47
C ILE A 14 3.06 13.31 3.74
N LYS A 15 2.61 14.43 4.34
CA LYS A 15 1.62 15.33 3.75
C LYS A 15 2.14 16.00 2.47
N ASP A 16 3.39 16.39 2.45
CA ASP A 16 4.06 17.03 1.31
C ASP A 16 4.49 15.99 0.23
N ILE A 17 4.09 14.72 0.38
CA ILE A 17 4.37 13.62 -0.57
C ILE A 17 5.89 13.35 -0.77
N LYS A 18 6.74 13.82 0.12
CA LYS A 18 8.17 13.46 0.12
C LYS A 18 8.36 12.00 0.55
N ILE A 19 7.53 11.50 1.47
CA ILE A 19 7.37 10.08 1.79
C ILE A 19 6.05 9.65 1.16
N GLN A 20 6.13 8.94 0.04
CA GLN A 20 5.00 8.73 -0.85
C GLN A 20 4.36 7.34 -0.73
N TRP A 21 5.16 6.30 -0.50
CA TRP A 21 4.70 4.91 -0.63
C TRP A 21 4.19 4.35 0.70
N ALA A 22 3.07 3.64 0.69
CA ALA A 22 2.40 3.06 1.86
C ALA A 22 3.36 2.36 2.84
N THR A 23 4.27 1.53 2.32
CA THR A 23 5.27 0.83 3.12
C THR A 23 6.28 1.79 3.76
N ASP A 24 6.71 2.83 3.05
CA ASP A 24 7.69 3.79 3.54
C ASP A 24 7.06 4.76 4.54
N ILE A 25 5.80 5.16 4.31
CA ILE A 25 4.99 5.94 5.26
C ILE A 25 4.88 5.19 6.60
N ALA A 26 4.45 3.94 6.56
CA ALA A 26 4.30 3.14 7.77
C ALA A 26 5.66 2.94 8.48
N LYS A 27 6.72 2.61 7.74
CA LYS A 27 8.07 2.47 8.31
C LYS A 27 8.57 3.75 8.96
N ALA A 28 8.42 4.89 8.29
CA ALA A 28 8.84 6.19 8.83
C ALA A 28 8.09 6.52 10.13
N ALA A 29 6.78 6.27 10.16
CA ALA A 29 5.94 6.52 11.33
C ALA A 29 6.36 5.67 12.55
N PHE A 30 6.54 4.35 12.38
CA PHE A 30 6.91 3.49 13.51
C PHE A 30 8.37 3.68 13.94
N ASN A 31 9.26 4.01 13.01
CA ASN A 31 10.65 4.34 13.34
C ASN A 31 10.75 5.64 14.13
N VAL A 32 10.09 6.71 13.70
CA VAL A 32 10.13 7.98 14.43
C VAL A 32 9.47 7.88 15.80
N LEU A 33 8.35 7.16 15.91
CA LEU A 33 7.66 6.95 17.18
C LEU A 33 8.57 6.23 18.20
N SER A 34 9.18 5.09 17.83
CA SER A 34 10.08 4.35 18.71
C SER A 34 11.32 5.14 19.06
N THR A 35 11.89 5.88 18.11
CA THR A 35 13.11 6.68 18.29
C THR A 35 12.86 7.84 19.23
N GLU A 36 11.76 8.56 19.08
CA GLU A 36 11.45 9.70 19.95
C GLU A 36 11.11 9.24 21.37
N LEU A 37 10.36 8.16 21.53
CA LEU A 37 10.09 7.60 22.86
C LEU A 37 11.37 7.16 23.60
N LYS A 38 12.42 6.74 22.89
CA LYS A 38 13.72 6.40 23.48
C LYS A 38 14.54 7.64 23.89
N LYS A 39 14.38 8.75 23.17
CA LYS A 39 15.14 9.99 23.42
C LYS A 39 14.56 10.85 24.53
N GLN A 40 13.22 10.82 24.70
CA GLN A 40 12.54 11.65 25.68
C GLN A 40 12.78 11.15 27.09
N ASN A 41 12.93 12.10 28.03
CA ASN A 41 13.08 11.80 29.45
C ASN A 41 11.76 12.11 30.19
N PHE A 42 10.80 11.21 30.06
CA PHE A 42 9.51 11.32 30.73
C PHE A 42 9.65 11.13 32.24
N LYS A 43 9.00 12.01 32.98
CA LYS A 43 9.01 11.96 34.46
C LYS A 43 7.82 11.21 35.02
N THR A 44 6.71 11.18 34.30
CA THR A 44 5.47 10.54 34.74
C THR A 44 4.87 9.65 33.66
N PHE A 45 4.04 8.70 34.09
CA PHE A 45 3.25 7.86 33.19
C PHE A 45 2.33 8.73 32.29
N THR A 46 1.64 9.70 32.90
CA THR A 46 0.71 10.59 32.20
C THR A 46 1.40 11.34 31.05
N GLU A 47 2.57 11.92 31.32
CA GLU A 47 3.37 12.60 30.28
C GLU A 47 3.73 11.69 29.12
N ALA A 48 4.21 10.47 29.40
CA ALA A 48 4.54 9.50 28.38
C ALA A 48 3.32 9.01 27.58
N TYR A 49 2.21 8.81 28.27
CA TYR A 49 0.94 8.40 27.65
C TYR A 49 0.41 9.47 26.69
N GLU A 50 0.27 10.72 27.17
CA GLU A 50 -0.21 11.84 26.35
C GLU A 50 0.67 12.09 25.13
N PHE A 51 2.00 12.05 25.29
CA PHE A 51 2.94 12.15 24.19
C PHE A 51 2.72 11.03 23.17
N THR A 52 2.60 9.78 23.63
CA THR A 52 2.41 8.62 22.77
C THR A 52 1.12 8.74 21.96
N ILE A 53 0.01 9.02 22.63
CA ILE A 53 -1.32 9.08 21.98
C ILE A 53 -1.39 10.24 20.99
N SER A 54 -0.91 11.43 21.37
CA SER A 54 -0.90 12.58 20.46
C SER A 54 0.00 12.36 19.24
N SER A 55 1.16 11.71 19.43
CA SER A 55 2.06 11.34 18.34
C SER A 55 1.42 10.31 17.38
N MET A 56 0.79 9.27 17.92
CA MET A 56 0.08 8.26 17.13
C MET A 56 -1.05 8.89 16.31
N LYS A 57 -1.89 9.74 16.91
CA LYS A 57 -2.96 10.47 16.21
C LYS A 57 -2.41 11.37 15.11
N SER A 58 -1.32 12.11 15.36
CA SER A 58 -0.71 12.98 14.37
C SER A 58 -0.18 12.22 13.16
N LEU A 59 0.50 11.09 13.39
CA LEU A 59 1.01 10.22 12.35
C LEU A 59 -0.12 9.56 11.55
N GLU A 60 -1.15 9.04 12.21
CA GLU A 60 -2.31 8.41 11.58
C GLU A 60 -3.08 9.37 10.67
N ASN A 61 -3.22 10.63 11.10
CA ASN A 61 -3.89 11.69 10.33
C ASN A 61 -3.02 12.27 9.20
N ALA A 62 -1.74 11.92 9.12
CA ALA A 62 -0.88 12.37 8.04
C ALA A 62 -1.29 11.79 6.68
N ARG A 63 -1.77 10.52 6.67
CA ARG A 63 -2.25 9.84 5.47
C ARG A 63 -3.45 8.94 5.79
N PRO A 64 -4.67 9.48 5.78
CA PRO A 64 -5.89 8.76 6.16
C PRO A 64 -6.23 7.52 5.31
N THR A 65 -5.67 7.44 4.10
CA THR A 65 -5.94 6.36 3.13
C THR A 65 -4.98 5.18 3.24
N GLU A 66 -4.13 5.12 4.30
CA GLU A 66 -3.10 4.09 4.42
C GLU A 66 -3.43 3.05 5.51
N PRO A 67 -4.07 1.91 5.17
CA PRO A 67 -4.46 0.90 6.15
C PRO A 67 -3.27 0.31 6.92
N MET A 68 -2.09 0.19 6.30
CA MET A 68 -0.92 -0.36 6.96
C MET A 68 -0.50 0.48 8.18
N LEU A 69 -0.57 1.80 8.05
CA LEU A 69 -0.31 2.72 9.15
C LEU A 69 -1.35 2.56 10.26
N PHE A 70 -2.62 2.58 9.88
CA PHE A 70 -3.76 2.44 10.77
C PHE A 70 -3.76 1.09 11.52
N ASN A 71 -3.53 -0.01 10.82
CA ASN A 71 -3.46 -1.35 11.42
C ASN A 71 -2.29 -1.45 12.41
N GLY A 72 -1.18 -0.78 12.14
CA GLY A 72 -0.04 -0.73 13.05
C GLY A 72 -0.32 0.08 14.31
N MET A 73 -1.00 1.23 14.19
CA MET A 73 -1.43 1.98 15.37
C MET A 73 -2.39 1.17 16.23
N SER A 74 -3.31 0.43 15.60
CA SER A 74 -4.21 -0.51 16.28
C SER A 74 -3.47 -1.62 16.99
N TYR A 75 -2.43 -2.16 16.34
CA TYR A 75 -1.56 -3.15 16.96
C TYR A 75 -0.88 -2.61 18.22
N ILE A 76 -0.30 -1.40 18.16
CA ILE A 76 0.30 -0.75 19.33
C ILE A 76 -0.75 -0.56 20.43
N TYR A 77 -1.92 0.00 20.09
CA TYR A 77 -3.02 0.19 21.03
C TYR A 77 -3.35 -1.12 21.77
N SER A 78 -3.52 -2.21 21.05
CA SER A 78 -3.83 -3.53 21.64
C SER A 78 -2.75 -4.04 22.62
N LYS A 79 -1.53 -3.54 22.50
CA LYS A 79 -0.42 -3.90 23.39
C LYS A 79 -0.34 -3.02 24.63
N ILE A 80 -0.64 -1.73 24.48
CA ILE A 80 -0.54 -0.77 25.58
C ILE A 80 -1.80 -0.72 26.45
N GLU A 81 -2.95 -1.14 25.93
CA GLU A 81 -4.21 -1.14 26.69
C GLU A 81 -4.10 -1.78 28.09
N PRO A 82 -3.47 -2.97 28.27
CA PRO A 82 -3.26 -3.54 29.59
C PRO A 82 -2.27 -2.74 30.47
N GLU A 83 -1.37 -1.98 29.87
CA GLU A 83 -0.36 -1.17 30.59
C GLU A 83 -0.96 0.12 31.15
N ILE A 84 -2.03 0.63 30.53
CA ILE A 84 -2.71 1.86 30.97
C ILE A 84 -3.22 1.68 32.41
N TRP A 85 -3.82 0.53 32.72
CA TRP A 85 -4.35 0.22 34.05
C TRP A 85 -3.25 0.07 35.10
N LYS A 86 -2.05 -0.33 34.71
CA LYS A 86 -0.90 -0.49 35.62
C LYS A 86 -0.23 0.83 35.98
N SER A 87 -0.41 1.86 35.17
CA SER A 87 0.19 3.21 35.30
C SER A 87 1.70 3.19 35.58
N ASN A 88 2.41 2.18 35.05
CA ASN A 88 3.85 2.03 35.24
C ASN A 88 4.61 2.58 34.04
N LEU A 89 5.31 3.70 34.24
CA LEU A 89 6.06 4.40 33.18
C LEU A 89 7.05 3.49 32.42
N LYS A 90 7.89 2.76 33.15
CA LYS A 90 8.93 1.92 32.53
C LYS A 90 8.34 0.77 31.71
N SER A 91 7.33 0.11 32.23
CA SER A 91 6.62 -0.98 31.55
C SER A 91 5.90 -0.47 30.30
N PHE A 92 5.21 0.66 30.41
CA PHE A 92 4.49 1.31 29.31
C PHE A 92 5.44 1.67 28.17
N LEU A 93 6.52 2.43 28.45
CA LEU A 93 7.49 2.84 27.43
C LEU A 93 8.12 1.62 26.74
N LYS A 94 8.54 0.60 27.52
CA LYS A 94 9.07 -0.64 26.95
C LYS A 94 8.08 -1.29 26.01
N THR A 95 6.80 -1.33 26.37
CA THR A 95 5.75 -1.96 25.58
C THR A 95 5.49 -1.21 24.28
N VAL A 96 5.37 0.13 24.32
CA VAL A 96 5.16 0.94 23.10
C VAL A 96 6.34 0.83 22.16
N ILE A 97 7.56 0.99 22.66
CA ILE A 97 8.79 0.91 21.86
C ILE A 97 8.87 -0.47 21.18
N ASN A 98 8.76 -1.55 21.96
CA ASN A 98 8.82 -2.91 21.43
C ASN A 98 7.71 -3.18 20.40
N ALA A 99 6.48 -2.69 20.64
CA ALA A 99 5.38 -2.86 19.69
C ALA A 99 5.64 -2.13 18.37
N SER A 100 6.16 -0.90 18.43
CA SER A 100 6.53 -0.11 17.25
C SER A 100 7.62 -0.80 16.42
N GLU A 101 8.69 -1.26 17.06
CA GLU A 101 9.79 -1.97 16.41
C GLU A 101 9.36 -3.32 15.85
N THR A 102 8.51 -4.05 16.58
CA THR A 102 7.94 -5.32 16.12
C THR A 102 7.09 -5.12 14.87
N TYR A 103 6.25 -4.09 14.85
CA TYR A 103 5.42 -3.82 13.66
C TYR A 103 6.26 -3.35 12.48
N TYR A 104 7.26 -2.50 12.71
CA TYR A 104 8.24 -2.14 11.68
C TYR A 104 8.91 -3.38 11.04
N LYS A 105 9.34 -4.32 11.88
CA LYS A 105 9.91 -5.60 11.41
C LYS A 105 8.88 -6.43 10.65
N MET A 106 7.64 -6.53 11.14
CA MET A 106 6.56 -7.23 10.44
C MET A 106 6.37 -6.69 9.02
N ILE A 107 6.34 -5.37 8.82
CA ILE A 107 6.24 -4.74 7.50
C ILE A 107 7.36 -5.23 6.57
N THR A 108 8.58 -5.32 7.08
CA THR A 108 9.75 -5.74 6.29
C THR A 108 9.71 -7.23 5.95
N ASP A 109 9.41 -8.07 6.94
CA ASP A 109 9.40 -9.53 6.80
C ASP A 109 8.26 -10.01 5.89
N THR A 110 7.07 -9.40 6.02
CA THR A 110 5.91 -9.74 5.19
C THR A 110 6.12 -9.33 3.74
N ALA A 111 6.73 -8.17 3.49
CA ALA A 111 7.06 -7.75 2.12
C ALA A 111 8.04 -8.71 1.45
N LYS A 112 9.05 -9.22 2.18
CA LYS A 112 9.98 -10.22 1.67
C LYS A 112 9.29 -11.54 1.33
N LYS A 113 8.48 -12.06 2.25
CA LYS A 113 7.71 -13.30 2.04
C LYS A 113 6.73 -13.21 0.88
N ALA A 114 6.06 -12.09 0.73
CA ALA A 114 5.17 -11.88 -0.42
C ALA A 114 5.96 -12.02 -1.74
N ILE A 115 7.16 -11.44 -1.85
CA ILE A 115 8.01 -11.59 -3.02
C ILE A 115 8.38 -13.06 -3.27
N GLU A 116 8.72 -13.81 -2.24
CA GLU A 116 9.09 -15.23 -2.33
C GLU A 116 7.93 -16.09 -2.87
N ASN A 117 6.68 -15.76 -2.53
CA ASN A 117 5.50 -16.47 -3.00
C ASN A 117 5.15 -16.20 -4.48
N TRP A 118 5.76 -15.19 -5.10
CA TRP A 118 5.47 -14.77 -6.47
C TRP A 118 6.31 -15.44 -7.55
N ILE A 119 7.40 -16.06 -7.19
CA ILE A 119 8.43 -16.57 -8.12
C ILE A 119 7.87 -17.56 -9.15
N TRP A 120 6.69 -18.12 -8.92
CA TRP A 120 6.10 -19.18 -9.75
C TRP A 120 4.97 -18.72 -10.68
N ILE A 121 4.66 -17.42 -10.75
CA ILE A 121 3.50 -16.92 -11.51
C ILE A 121 3.87 -16.53 -12.93
N ILE A 122 5.09 -16.08 -13.14
CA ILE A 122 5.59 -15.65 -14.44
C ILE A 122 6.31 -16.80 -15.13
N ASN A 123 5.91 -17.10 -16.36
CA ASN A 123 6.54 -18.13 -17.19
C ASN A 123 7.47 -17.49 -18.24
N TYR A 124 8.24 -18.34 -18.91
CA TYR A 124 9.06 -17.94 -20.05
C TYR A 124 8.18 -17.34 -21.16
N TRP A 125 8.61 -16.18 -21.67
CA TRP A 125 7.99 -15.43 -22.76
C TRP A 125 6.63 -14.79 -22.41
N ASP A 126 6.22 -14.81 -21.14
CA ASP A 126 5.02 -14.08 -20.73
C ASP A 126 5.14 -12.60 -21.07
N ILE A 127 4.03 -12.03 -21.51
CA ILE A 127 3.83 -10.60 -21.65
C ILE A 127 2.98 -10.14 -20.47
N ILE A 128 3.62 -9.40 -19.57
CA ILE A 128 3.02 -8.95 -18.32
C ILE A 128 2.56 -7.53 -18.48
N PHE A 129 1.34 -7.26 -18.08
CA PHE A 129 0.83 -5.91 -17.97
C PHE A 129 0.91 -5.41 -16.51
N THR A 130 1.51 -4.25 -16.28
CA THR A 130 1.56 -3.61 -14.97
C THR A 130 1.19 -2.14 -15.05
N TYR A 131 0.92 -1.51 -13.90
CA TYR A 131 0.42 -0.14 -13.85
C TYR A 131 1.01 0.66 -12.67
N CYS A 132 1.29 1.95 -12.91
CA CYS A 132 1.80 2.90 -11.92
C CYS A 132 3.19 2.49 -11.38
N HIS A 133 3.52 2.77 -10.13
CA HIS A 133 4.74 2.31 -9.46
C HIS A 133 4.42 1.73 -8.09
N SER A 134 5.02 0.59 -7.78
CA SER A 134 5.09 0.05 -6.43
C SER A 134 6.39 -0.71 -6.22
N ASN A 135 7.10 -0.35 -5.17
CA ASN A 135 8.31 -1.06 -4.78
C ASN A 135 8.09 -2.58 -4.60
N SER A 136 6.91 -2.98 -4.10
CA SER A 136 6.59 -4.40 -3.89
C SER A 136 6.36 -5.13 -5.21
N ALA A 137 5.52 -4.59 -6.11
CA ALA A 137 5.24 -5.22 -7.40
C ALA A 137 6.49 -5.28 -8.28
N VAL A 138 7.26 -4.19 -8.37
CA VAL A 138 8.51 -4.15 -9.12
C VAL A 138 9.48 -5.19 -8.60
N LYS A 139 9.74 -5.24 -7.29
CA LYS A 139 10.64 -6.23 -6.68
C LYS A 139 10.18 -7.67 -6.93
N THR A 140 8.90 -7.89 -6.96
CA THR A 140 8.28 -9.20 -7.24
C THR A 140 8.54 -9.64 -8.68
N ILE A 141 8.29 -8.76 -9.64
CA ILE A 141 8.57 -9.03 -11.06
C ILE A 141 10.08 -9.22 -11.27
N LEU A 142 10.92 -8.36 -10.67
CA LEU A 142 12.38 -8.48 -10.71
C LEU A 142 12.91 -9.79 -10.11
N ALA A 143 12.24 -10.35 -9.10
CA ALA A 143 12.65 -11.62 -8.50
C ALA A 143 12.54 -12.78 -9.50
N ASN A 144 11.59 -12.75 -10.43
CA ASN A 144 11.45 -13.75 -11.50
C ASN A 144 12.60 -13.67 -12.52
N LYS A 145 13.09 -12.47 -12.86
CA LYS A 145 14.26 -12.31 -13.73
C LYS A 145 15.52 -12.94 -13.13
N ARG A 146 15.69 -12.88 -11.83
CA ARG A 146 16.82 -13.54 -11.13
C ARG A 146 16.81 -15.06 -11.26
N ASN A 147 15.66 -15.65 -11.58
CA ASN A 147 15.52 -17.08 -11.88
C ASN A 147 15.69 -17.40 -13.36
N TRP A 148 16.31 -16.49 -14.14
CA TRP A 148 16.60 -16.65 -15.57
C TRP A 148 15.37 -16.77 -16.45
N ILE A 149 14.20 -16.34 -15.98
CA ILE A 149 12.97 -16.32 -16.78
C ILE A 149 12.98 -15.05 -17.64
N ASP A 150 12.88 -15.21 -18.95
CA ASP A 150 12.71 -14.10 -19.89
C ASP A 150 11.23 -13.83 -20.12
N PHE A 151 10.86 -12.57 -19.95
CA PHE A 151 9.51 -12.04 -20.15
C PHE A 151 9.56 -10.58 -20.58
N MET A 152 8.44 -10.04 -21.04
CA MET A 152 8.28 -8.64 -21.38
C MET A 152 7.26 -7.96 -20.47
N VAL A 153 7.41 -6.65 -20.27
CA VAL A 153 6.51 -5.85 -19.45
C VAL A 153 5.92 -4.72 -20.28
N PHE A 154 4.60 -4.57 -20.19
CA PHE A 154 3.90 -3.36 -20.63
C PHE A 154 3.52 -2.56 -19.40
N ASN A 155 3.75 -1.25 -19.44
CA ASN A 155 3.44 -0.33 -18.36
C ASN A 155 2.74 0.92 -18.88
N TRP A 156 1.93 1.53 -18.04
CA TRP A 156 1.15 2.71 -18.38
C TRP A 156 1.75 4.00 -17.89
N GLU A 157 1.38 5.08 -18.61
CA GLU A 157 1.81 6.44 -18.37
C GLU A 157 1.50 6.94 -16.95
N THR A 158 0.34 6.55 -16.38
CA THR A 158 -0.07 6.91 -15.02
C THR A 158 -0.15 8.41 -14.79
N ARG A 159 -1.02 9.08 -15.57
CA ARG A 159 -1.34 10.50 -15.33
C ARG A 159 -2.02 10.70 -13.97
N PRO A 160 -1.91 11.91 -13.35
CA PRO A 160 -1.12 13.07 -13.80
C PRO A 160 0.36 13.03 -13.40
N LEU A 161 0.78 12.19 -12.44
CA LEU A 161 2.10 12.25 -11.81
C LEU A 161 3.19 11.41 -12.52
N TYR A 162 2.85 10.66 -13.57
CA TYR A 162 3.79 9.87 -14.39
C TYR A 162 4.68 8.92 -13.59
N GLN A 163 4.12 8.24 -12.58
CA GLN A 163 4.88 7.35 -11.69
C GLN A 163 5.53 6.16 -12.41
N TRP A 164 5.09 5.86 -13.64
CA TRP A 164 5.68 4.85 -14.51
C TRP A 164 7.18 5.08 -14.79
N HIS A 165 7.66 6.33 -14.77
CA HIS A 165 9.07 6.63 -15.01
C HIS A 165 9.98 5.82 -14.09
N LYS A 166 9.61 5.73 -12.80
CA LYS A 166 10.38 4.96 -11.84
C LYS A 166 10.28 3.46 -12.12
N THR A 167 9.11 2.94 -12.46
CA THR A 167 8.90 1.53 -12.82
C THR A 167 9.72 1.16 -14.06
N ALA A 168 9.65 1.99 -15.11
CA ALA A 168 10.41 1.77 -16.33
C ALA A 168 11.92 1.76 -16.05
N LYS A 169 12.42 2.73 -15.26
CA LYS A 169 13.83 2.77 -14.88
C LYS A 169 14.26 1.50 -14.15
N ASP A 170 13.52 1.06 -13.14
CA ASP A 170 13.85 -0.13 -12.35
C ASP A 170 13.91 -1.40 -13.22
N PHE A 171 13.04 -1.52 -14.22
CA PHE A 171 13.05 -2.68 -15.14
C PHE A 171 14.16 -2.59 -16.19
N LEU A 172 14.42 -1.42 -16.75
CA LEU A 172 15.53 -1.21 -17.69
C LEU A 172 16.88 -1.48 -17.03
N ASP A 173 17.07 -1.00 -15.79
CA ASP A 173 18.28 -1.26 -15.00
C ASP A 173 18.48 -2.78 -14.74
N ALA A 174 17.41 -3.56 -14.76
CA ALA A 174 17.43 -5.02 -14.62
C ALA A 174 17.43 -5.78 -15.96
N TRP A 175 17.63 -5.10 -17.08
CA TRP A 175 17.63 -5.70 -18.42
C TRP A 175 16.33 -6.41 -18.80
N ILE A 176 15.19 -5.91 -18.31
CA ILE A 176 13.86 -6.37 -18.69
C ILE A 176 13.34 -5.48 -19.81
N LYS A 177 12.88 -6.10 -20.90
CA LYS A 177 12.23 -5.37 -21.98
C LYS A 177 10.92 -4.78 -21.49
N ILE A 178 10.79 -3.46 -21.49
CA ILE A 178 9.59 -2.75 -21.10
C ILE A 178 9.09 -1.86 -22.24
N THR A 179 7.78 -1.86 -22.44
CA THR A 179 7.09 -0.98 -23.39
C THR A 179 6.10 -0.12 -22.61
N MET A 180 6.14 1.19 -22.82
CA MET A 180 5.19 2.14 -22.25
C MET A 180 4.06 2.41 -23.23
N VAL A 181 2.85 2.49 -22.72
CA VAL A 181 1.65 2.92 -23.46
C VAL A 181 0.93 4.04 -22.70
N THR A 182 0.20 4.87 -23.43
CA THR A 182 -0.62 5.94 -22.83
C THR A 182 -1.81 5.36 -22.08
N ASP A 183 -2.32 6.09 -21.07
CA ASP A 183 -3.38 5.59 -20.18
C ASP A 183 -4.66 5.14 -20.93
N ASN A 184 -5.03 5.83 -21.98
CA ASN A 184 -6.23 5.52 -22.77
C ASN A 184 -6.05 4.33 -23.73
N ALA A 185 -4.83 3.89 -24.01
CA ALA A 185 -4.56 2.80 -24.96
C ALA A 185 -4.59 1.40 -24.32
N ALA A 186 -4.60 1.31 -23.00
CA ALA A 186 -4.45 0.01 -22.38
C ALA A 186 -5.64 -0.94 -22.50
N PRO A 187 -6.91 -0.52 -22.45
CA PRO A 187 -8.00 -1.45 -22.78
C PRO A 187 -7.82 -2.09 -24.15
N PHE A 188 -7.32 -1.30 -25.12
CA PHE A 188 -7.03 -1.77 -26.47
C PHE A 188 -5.90 -2.82 -26.53
N ILE A 189 -4.85 -2.65 -25.72
CA ILE A 189 -3.70 -3.59 -25.65
C ILE A 189 -4.07 -4.86 -24.88
N ILE A 190 -4.93 -4.75 -23.86
CA ILE A 190 -5.35 -5.89 -23.02
C ILE A 190 -6.43 -6.73 -23.74
N ASP A 191 -7.20 -6.15 -24.63
CA ASP A 191 -8.26 -6.86 -25.34
C ASP A 191 -7.68 -7.93 -26.29
N ASP A 192 -8.29 -9.13 -26.32
CA ASP A 192 -7.92 -10.22 -27.21
C ASP A 192 -8.03 -9.87 -28.72
N ASN A 193 -8.69 -8.78 -29.06
CA ASN A 193 -8.77 -8.26 -30.43
C ASN A 193 -7.63 -7.29 -30.78
N ASP A 194 -6.56 -7.28 -30.00
CA ASP A 194 -5.39 -6.45 -30.24
C ASP A 194 -4.80 -6.71 -31.64
N PRO A 195 -4.76 -5.70 -32.52
CA PRO A 195 -4.22 -5.84 -33.87
C PRO A 195 -2.68 -6.00 -33.88
N MET A 196 -2.02 -5.78 -32.78
CA MET A 196 -0.57 -5.98 -32.62
C MET A 196 -0.21 -7.43 -32.24
N TRP A 197 -1.19 -8.27 -31.96
CA TRP A 197 -1.03 -9.69 -31.60
C TRP A 197 -0.13 -9.89 -30.34
N LEU A 198 -0.21 -8.96 -29.38
CA LEU A 198 0.67 -8.95 -28.23
C LEU A 198 0.32 -10.00 -27.18
N HIS A 199 -0.92 -10.46 -27.10
CA HIS A 199 -1.41 -11.50 -26.18
C HIS A 199 -0.90 -11.35 -24.75
N ILE A 200 -1.42 -10.38 -24.00
CA ILE A 200 -1.10 -10.21 -22.59
C ILE A 200 -1.44 -11.50 -21.81
N ASN A 201 -0.46 -12.09 -21.14
CA ASN A 201 -0.65 -13.35 -20.41
C ASN A 201 -1.24 -13.09 -19.02
N CYS A 202 -0.87 -12.00 -18.37
CA CYS A 202 -1.43 -11.64 -17.08
C CYS A 202 -1.28 -10.14 -16.78
N VAL A 203 -2.17 -9.67 -15.92
CA VAL A 203 -2.09 -8.34 -15.31
C VAL A 203 -1.55 -8.51 -13.88
N ILE A 204 -0.48 -7.82 -13.56
CA ILE A 204 0.13 -7.80 -12.22
C ILE A 204 0.15 -6.37 -11.73
N ILE A 205 -0.73 -6.07 -10.80
CA ILE A 205 -0.79 -4.76 -10.15
C ILE A 205 -0.78 -4.93 -8.63
N TRP A 206 -0.59 -3.84 -7.92
CA TRP A 206 -0.78 -3.79 -6.47
C TRP A 206 -2.01 -2.95 -6.16
N CYS A 207 -2.26 -2.71 -4.88
CA CYS A 207 -3.28 -1.77 -4.47
C CYS A 207 -2.86 -0.99 -3.22
N ASP A 208 -3.49 0.14 -3.01
CA ASP A 208 -3.31 0.97 -1.83
C ASP A 208 -4.08 0.40 -0.64
N ALA A 209 -5.25 -0.17 -0.90
CA ALA A 209 -6.05 -0.88 0.11
C ALA A 209 -6.82 -2.06 -0.48
N ILE A 210 -7.08 -3.08 0.33
CA ILE A 210 -8.10 -4.11 0.09
C ILE A 210 -9.18 -3.99 1.15
N LYS A 211 -10.42 -3.92 0.71
CA LYS A 211 -11.59 -3.95 1.60
C LYS A 211 -11.93 -5.37 2.03
N ASN A 212 -12.74 -5.49 3.07
CA ASN A 212 -13.07 -6.79 3.67
C ASN A 212 -13.86 -7.74 2.74
N ASP A 213 -14.46 -7.22 1.67
CA ASP A 213 -15.18 -7.97 0.63
C ASP A 213 -14.25 -8.43 -0.52
N GLY A 214 -12.96 -8.12 -0.43
CA GLY A 214 -11.96 -8.43 -1.47
C GLY A 214 -11.91 -7.44 -2.61
N SER A 215 -12.72 -6.38 -2.62
CA SER A 215 -12.55 -5.26 -3.54
C SER A 215 -11.30 -4.47 -3.18
N ILE A 216 -10.68 -3.83 -4.16
CA ILE A 216 -9.46 -3.06 -3.94
C ILE A 216 -9.64 -1.58 -4.28
N ILE A 217 -8.81 -0.75 -3.66
CA ILE A 217 -8.61 0.65 -4.01
C ILE A 217 -7.20 0.75 -4.59
N ASN A 218 -7.09 1.32 -5.78
CA ASN A 218 -5.81 1.54 -6.44
C ASN A 218 -5.85 2.82 -7.28
N LYS A 219 -4.71 3.21 -7.86
CA LYS A 219 -4.57 4.35 -8.73
C LYS A 219 -5.70 4.38 -9.78
N ILE A 220 -6.25 5.59 -10.04
CA ILE A 220 -7.27 5.81 -11.08
C ILE A 220 -6.90 5.11 -12.39
N TRP A 221 -7.85 4.55 -13.13
CA TRP A 221 -7.74 3.65 -14.29
C TRP A 221 -7.60 2.15 -13.97
N SER A 222 -7.31 1.75 -12.75
CA SER A 222 -7.19 0.34 -12.38
C SER A 222 -8.48 -0.45 -12.60
N PHE A 223 -9.64 0.21 -12.45
CA PHE A 223 -10.94 -0.40 -12.77
C PHE A 223 -11.02 -0.84 -14.24
N TRP A 224 -10.61 0.03 -15.16
CA TRP A 224 -10.65 -0.28 -16.60
C TRP A 224 -9.68 -1.39 -16.96
N ILE A 225 -8.46 -1.41 -16.40
CA ILE A 225 -7.50 -2.49 -16.59
C ILE A 225 -8.09 -3.84 -16.16
N CYS A 226 -8.55 -3.92 -14.92
CA CYS A 226 -9.06 -5.18 -14.36
C CYS A 226 -10.35 -5.63 -15.03
N SER A 227 -11.23 -4.70 -15.38
CA SER A 227 -12.48 -4.99 -16.10
C SER A 227 -12.20 -5.53 -17.50
N THR A 228 -11.32 -4.90 -18.27
CA THR A 228 -10.94 -5.40 -19.61
C THR A 228 -10.27 -6.77 -19.50
N ALA A 229 -9.29 -6.93 -18.62
CA ALA A 229 -8.62 -8.22 -18.42
C ALA A 229 -9.61 -9.34 -18.06
N TYR A 230 -10.61 -9.05 -17.21
CA TYR A 230 -11.64 -10.01 -16.85
C TYR A 230 -12.47 -10.44 -18.07
N HIS A 231 -12.90 -9.51 -18.92
CA HIS A 231 -13.68 -9.81 -20.12
C HIS A 231 -12.85 -10.54 -21.18
N SER A 232 -11.57 -10.25 -21.28
CA SER A 232 -10.62 -10.95 -22.15
C SER A 232 -10.05 -12.25 -21.52
N LYS A 233 -10.56 -12.67 -20.34
CA LYS A 233 -10.14 -13.87 -19.60
C LYS A 233 -8.65 -13.89 -19.22
N ILE A 234 -8.06 -12.74 -19.13
CA ILE A 234 -6.66 -12.57 -18.68
C ILE A 234 -6.64 -12.50 -17.15
N PRO A 235 -5.82 -13.33 -16.50
CA PRO A 235 -5.77 -13.35 -15.03
C PRO A 235 -5.20 -12.05 -14.47
N VAL A 236 -5.86 -11.54 -13.43
CA VAL A 236 -5.45 -10.36 -12.67
C VAL A 236 -4.90 -10.79 -11.31
N TYR A 237 -3.64 -10.49 -11.07
CA TYR A 237 -2.95 -10.75 -9.82
C TYR A 237 -2.71 -9.45 -9.05
N ILE A 238 -3.08 -9.45 -7.78
CA ILE A 238 -2.81 -8.33 -6.88
C ILE A 238 -1.63 -8.68 -5.99
N ALA A 239 -0.53 -7.93 -6.15
CA ALA A 239 0.64 -8.02 -5.27
C ALA A 239 0.33 -7.35 -3.93
N TRP A 240 0.23 -8.12 -2.86
CA TRP A 240 -0.36 -7.61 -1.64
C TRP A 240 0.40 -7.97 -0.36
N ASN A 241 0.13 -7.20 0.66
CA ASN A 241 0.50 -7.49 2.04
C ASN A 241 -0.75 -7.33 2.90
N LEU A 242 -1.17 -8.38 3.60
CA LEU A 242 -2.40 -8.38 4.40
C LEU A 242 -2.43 -7.28 5.48
N LEU A 243 -1.27 -6.72 5.86
CA LEU A 243 -1.22 -5.56 6.76
C LEU A 243 -1.86 -4.30 6.18
N LYS A 244 -2.10 -4.25 4.85
CA LYS A 244 -2.80 -3.14 4.19
C LYS A 244 -4.33 -3.35 4.11
N THR A 245 -4.88 -4.40 4.71
CA THR A 245 -6.32 -4.66 4.62
C THR A 245 -7.12 -3.65 5.42
N ASP A 246 -8.07 -3.01 4.76
CA ASP A 246 -9.07 -2.13 5.37
C ASP A 246 -10.28 -2.96 5.82
N ILE A 247 -10.19 -3.53 7.01
CA ILE A 247 -11.21 -4.44 7.55
C ILE A 247 -12.54 -3.76 7.84
N HIS A 248 -12.50 -2.46 8.13
CA HIS A 248 -13.69 -1.68 8.50
C HIS A 248 -14.30 -0.91 7.33
N ASN A 249 -13.67 -0.98 6.15
CA ASN A 249 -14.06 -0.20 4.95
C ASN A 249 -14.07 1.33 5.22
N ASP A 250 -13.12 1.79 6.04
CA ASP A 250 -13.03 3.19 6.48
C ASP A 250 -12.40 4.11 5.41
N ILE A 251 -11.84 3.54 4.34
CA ILE A 251 -11.15 4.31 3.30
C ILE A 251 -12.14 4.87 2.30
N ASN A 252 -12.08 6.19 2.12
CA ASN A 252 -12.74 6.91 1.04
C ASN A 252 -11.75 7.25 -0.09
N ILE A 253 -12.26 7.37 -1.30
CA ILE A 253 -11.47 7.77 -2.46
C ILE A 253 -11.06 9.23 -2.30
N GLU A 254 -9.75 9.47 -2.42
CA GLU A 254 -9.12 10.78 -2.27
C GLU A 254 -9.24 11.56 -3.59
N THR A 255 -9.67 12.81 -3.51
CA THR A 255 -9.49 13.81 -4.57
C THR A 255 -8.23 14.61 -4.30
N ARG A 256 -7.49 14.94 -5.36
CA ARG A 256 -6.23 15.65 -5.27
C ARG A 256 -6.30 17.01 -5.93
N ASP A 257 -5.29 17.83 -5.68
CA ASP A 257 -5.22 19.17 -6.23
C ASP A 257 -5.24 19.14 -7.77
N PHE A 258 -6.01 20.06 -8.36
CA PHE A 258 -6.07 20.25 -9.81
C PHE A 258 -4.72 20.67 -10.41
N LEU A 259 -3.83 21.29 -9.62
CA LEU A 259 -2.49 21.68 -10.03
C LEU A 259 -1.64 20.49 -10.56
N GLU A 260 -1.93 19.27 -10.10
CA GLU A 260 -1.28 18.07 -10.63
C GLU A 260 -1.67 17.78 -12.08
N VAL A 261 -2.89 18.16 -12.47
CA VAL A 261 -3.44 17.92 -13.82
C VAL A 261 -3.10 19.05 -14.77
N ARG A 262 -3.37 20.28 -14.34
CA ARG A 262 -3.13 21.48 -15.14
C ARG A 262 -2.87 22.69 -14.25
N PRO A 263 -1.59 23.06 -14.03
CA PRO A 263 -1.21 24.21 -13.19
C PRO A 263 -1.73 25.56 -13.71
N ASP A 264 -1.84 25.70 -15.03
CA ASP A 264 -2.24 26.90 -15.74
C ASP A 264 -3.73 26.90 -16.18
N LYS A 265 -4.62 26.28 -15.38
CA LYS A 265 -6.02 26.18 -15.77
C LYS A 265 -6.68 27.57 -15.87
N PRO A 266 -7.59 27.79 -16.85
CA PRO A 266 -8.47 28.95 -16.88
C PRO A 266 -9.31 29.05 -15.60
N GLU A 267 -9.65 30.26 -15.16
CA GLU A 267 -10.36 30.51 -13.89
C GLU A 267 -11.69 29.74 -13.81
N ASP A 268 -12.47 29.78 -14.91
CA ASP A 268 -13.79 29.16 -14.99
C ASP A 268 -13.76 27.63 -15.26
N LEU A 269 -12.59 27.02 -15.43
CA LEU A 269 -12.48 25.59 -15.64
C LEU A 269 -12.44 24.83 -14.33
N GLU A 270 -13.44 24.01 -14.05
CA GLU A 270 -13.40 23.04 -12.95
C GLU A 270 -12.62 21.78 -13.37
N ILE A 271 -11.72 21.32 -12.52
CA ILE A 271 -10.96 20.06 -12.70
C ILE A 271 -11.16 19.20 -11.46
N ILE A 272 -11.75 18.02 -11.65
CA ILE A 272 -11.86 17.01 -10.61
C ILE A 272 -10.76 15.98 -10.83
N ASN A 273 -9.83 15.85 -9.88
CA ASN A 273 -8.69 14.95 -9.92
C ASN A 273 -8.87 13.81 -8.92
N PHE A 274 -9.46 12.69 -9.35
CA PHE A 274 -9.49 11.48 -8.54
C PHE A 274 -8.13 10.78 -8.57
N ALA A 275 -7.58 10.48 -7.39
CA ALA A 275 -6.31 9.77 -7.29
C ALA A 275 -6.46 8.25 -7.45
N PHE A 276 -7.61 7.71 -7.06
CA PHE A 276 -7.88 6.28 -6.96
C PHE A 276 -9.24 5.92 -7.52
N ASP A 277 -9.41 4.65 -7.86
CA ASP A 277 -10.70 4.03 -8.13
C ASP A 277 -10.89 2.75 -7.30
N GLN A 278 -12.11 2.24 -7.28
CA GLN A 278 -12.44 1.00 -6.60
C GLN A 278 -12.70 -0.11 -7.61
N ILE A 279 -12.03 -1.22 -7.45
CA ILE A 279 -12.12 -2.39 -8.31
C ILE A 279 -12.90 -3.49 -7.59
N PRO A 280 -14.08 -3.90 -8.08
CA PRO A 280 -14.83 -5.02 -7.51
C PRO A 280 -14.03 -6.32 -7.46
N ALA A 281 -14.19 -7.10 -6.41
CA ALA A 281 -13.54 -8.40 -6.21
C ALA A 281 -13.68 -9.37 -7.40
N LYS A 282 -14.79 -9.30 -8.13
CA LYS A 282 -15.07 -10.15 -9.31
C LYS A 282 -14.07 -9.98 -10.46
N TYR A 283 -13.39 -8.83 -10.55
CA TYR A 283 -12.38 -8.54 -11.57
C TYR A 283 -10.97 -8.96 -11.17
N ILE A 284 -10.81 -9.52 -9.97
CA ILE A 284 -9.53 -9.96 -9.43
C ILE A 284 -9.51 -11.48 -9.41
N THR A 285 -8.51 -12.08 -10.06
CA THR A 285 -8.37 -13.53 -10.09
C THR A 285 -7.73 -14.05 -8.81
N TRP A 286 -6.64 -13.42 -8.39
CA TRP A 286 -5.85 -13.86 -7.24
C TRP A 286 -5.22 -12.71 -6.48
N ILE A 287 -5.13 -12.87 -5.16
CA ILE A 287 -4.37 -12.00 -4.27
C ILE A 287 -3.17 -12.80 -3.76
N ILE A 288 -1.97 -12.27 -3.96
CA ILE A 288 -0.74 -12.90 -3.54
C ILE A 288 -0.26 -12.22 -2.28
N THR A 289 -0.19 -12.98 -1.21
CA THR A 289 0.10 -12.51 0.13
C THR A 289 1.43 -13.06 0.64
N GLU A 290 1.85 -12.58 1.80
CA GLU A 290 3.01 -13.09 2.53
C GLU A 290 2.86 -14.54 3.03
N PHE A 291 1.67 -15.12 2.93
CA PHE A 291 1.42 -16.50 3.33
C PHE A 291 1.26 -17.43 2.13
N TRP A 292 0.39 -17.08 1.18
CA TRP A 292 0.10 -17.83 -0.06
C TRP A 292 -0.76 -17.01 -1.03
N ILE A 293 -1.13 -17.65 -2.12
CA ILE A 293 -2.06 -17.09 -3.11
C ILE A 293 -3.49 -17.43 -2.67
N ILE A 294 -4.36 -16.43 -2.59
CA ILE A 294 -5.76 -16.58 -2.17
C ILE A 294 -6.74 -16.00 -3.18
N LYS A 295 -7.97 -16.47 -3.16
CA LYS A 295 -9.06 -15.78 -3.85
C LYS A 295 -9.49 -14.55 -3.07
N PRO A 296 -10.03 -13.51 -3.74
CA PRO A 296 -10.60 -12.34 -3.04
C PRO A 296 -11.65 -12.72 -1.97
N SER A 297 -12.47 -13.75 -2.23
CA SER A 297 -13.47 -14.30 -1.30
C SER A 297 -12.87 -14.79 0.03
N ASP A 298 -11.62 -15.23 0.01
CA ASP A 298 -10.98 -15.86 1.17
C ASP A 298 -10.23 -14.86 2.04
N LEU A 299 -10.17 -13.58 1.61
CA LEU A 299 -9.39 -12.53 2.26
C LEU A 299 -9.77 -12.37 3.74
N LYS A 300 -11.04 -12.14 4.03
CA LYS A 300 -11.53 -11.87 5.39
C LYS A 300 -11.17 -12.99 6.35
N GLU A 301 -11.38 -14.24 5.92
CA GLU A 301 -11.05 -15.41 6.73
C GLU A 301 -9.54 -15.57 6.92
N THR A 302 -8.76 -15.29 5.89
CA THR A 302 -7.29 -15.31 5.95
C THR A 302 -6.77 -14.27 6.94
N VAL A 303 -7.27 -13.03 6.88
CA VAL A 303 -6.91 -11.99 7.85
C VAL A 303 -7.33 -12.37 9.25
N ARG A 304 -8.54 -12.94 9.43
CA ARG A 304 -9.02 -13.42 10.73
C ARG A 304 -8.08 -14.45 11.34
N LYS A 305 -7.58 -15.39 10.56
CA LYS A 305 -6.66 -16.44 11.01
C LYS A 305 -5.24 -15.90 11.28
N LYS A 306 -4.72 -15.05 10.41
CA LYS A 306 -3.32 -14.63 10.47
C LYS A 306 -3.11 -13.38 11.31
N TYR A 307 -4.06 -12.46 11.29
CA TYR A 307 -4.02 -11.19 12.01
C TYR A 307 -5.32 -10.94 12.80
N PRO A 308 -5.69 -11.80 13.77
CA PRO A 308 -6.98 -11.71 14.47
C PRO A 308 -7.19 -10.37 15.20
N ARG A 309 -6.09 -9.67 15.54
CA ARG A 309 -6.16 -8.36 16.20
C ARG A 309 -6.63 -7.24 15.26
N MET A 310 -6.40 -7.35 13.97
CA MET A 310 -6.92 -6.39 13.00
C MET A 310 -8.45 -6.43 12.97
N ILE A 311 -9.03 -7.63 13.02
CA ILE A 311 -10.50 -7.83 13.06
C ILE A 311 -11.12 -7.27 14.35
N LYS A 312 -10.40 -7.37 15.46
CA LYS A 312 -10.85 -6.88 16.77
C LYS A 312 -10.59 -5.40 17.01
N SER A 313 -9.87 -4.73 16.10
CA SER A 313 -9.63 -3.31 16.22
C SER A 313 -10.95 -2.54 16.03
N LYS A 314 -11.07 -1.39 16.71
CA LYS A 314 -12.22 -0.50 16.50
C LYS A 314 -12.09 0.23 15.16
N PRO A 315 -13.22 0.56 14.50
CA PRO A 315 -13.22 1.45 13.35
C PRO A 315 -12.49 2.77 13.67
N ARG A 316 -11.92 3.39 12.67
CA ARG A 316 -11.13 4.62 12.85
C ARG A 316 -11.94 5.76 13.49
N LEU A 317 -13.20 5.93 13.07
CA LEU A 317 -14.10 6.98 13.58
C LEU A 317 -14.45 6.81 15.07
N GLU A 318 -14.35 5.60 15.62
CA GLU A 318 -14.64 5.33 17.03
C GLU A 318 -13.45 5.54 17.97
N ARG A 319 -12.28 5.93 17.43
CA ARG A 319 -11.04 6.15 18.19
C ARG A 319 -10.70 7.61 18.39
N SER A 320 -11.48 8.51 17.75
CA SER A 320 -11.29 9.96 17.81
C SER A 320 -11.74 10.54 19.16
#